data_ac6b9830a3df243a7b08b96ea69c3f21
#
_entry.id   ac6b9830a3df243a7b08b96ea69c3f21
#
_cell.length_a   1.000
_cell.length_b   1.000
_cell.length_c   1.000
_cell.angle_alpha   90.00
_cell.angle_beta   90.00
_cell.angle_gamma   90.00
#
_symmetry.space_group_name_H-M   'P 1'
#
loop_
_entity.id
_entity.type
_entity.pdbx_description
1 polymer ?
#
loop_
_entity_poly.entity_id
_entity_poly.type
_entity_poly.pdbx_seq_one_letter_code
_entity_poly.pdbx_strand_id
1 'polypeptide(L)'
;MQPLFSAAPMLLLRGNHESCARGGIGYFLIFSPQLTSATQCAPTLVNGSITVPTNDVTPTWHTMWTVGTSDANARTLDLEIIDSAYGNDAAVDSFAAVQRASYEQAAAHVAKAQPDEAWVLTHRPILGMITNQFSSTGSVWSSADQTAASSGLLGGYNLLLSSHIHVAQVVTIPGLASQMTIGNGGTELDPTSGYPKPNYGPLSNPDGTPLSALAAPLPAPTSVWTDVRFGYVIASPNGGSTGWTFDHVDQRGKVFAQCALVKRTTTCR
;
A
#
# COMPACT_ATOMS: atom_id res chain seq x y z
N MET A 1 -15.36 -18.41 -3.93
CA MET A 1 -15.38 -17.07 -3.32
C MET A 1 -16.68 -16.75 -2.58
N GLN A 2 -17.86 -17.15 -3.05
CA GLN A 2 -19.12 -16.92 -2.32
C GLN A 2 -19.08 -17.25 -0.81
N PRO A 3 -18.49 -18.37 -0.35
CA PRO A 3 -18.43 -18.66 1.08
C PRO A 3 -17.64 -17.63 1.90
N LEU A 4 -16.61 -17.03 1.33
CA LEU A 4 -15.82 -16.00 2.01
C LEU A 4 -16.59 -14.69 2.16
N PHE A 5 -17.29 -14.25 1.13
CA PHE A 5 -18.10 -13.02 1.16
C PHE A 5 -19.30 -13.11 2.13
N SER A 6 -19.79 -14.33 2.41
CA SER A 6 -20.84 -14.53 3.39
C SER A 6 -20.34 -14.64 4.83
N ALA A 7 -19.04 -14.87 5.02
CA ALA A 7 -18.44 -15.04 6.34
C ALA A 7 -17.94 -13.72 6.96
N ALA A 8 -17.45 -12.77 6.14
CA ALA A 8 -16.95 -11.49 6.60
C ALA A 8 -16.98 -10.43 5.48
N PRO A 9 -17.07 -9.14 5.81
CA PRO A 9 -16.82 -8.07 4.86
C PRO A 9 -15.43 -8.24 4.24
N MET A 10 -15.32 -8.04 2.92
CA MET A 10 -14.07 -8.17 2.20
C MET A 10 -13.77 -6.87 1.45
N LEU A 11 -12.59 -6.30 1.66
CA LEU A 11 -12.05 -5.21 0.88
C LEU A 11 -11.04 -5.78 -0.11
N LEU A 12 -11.18 -5.38 -1.36
CA LEU A 12 -10.29 -5.82 -2.43
C LEU A 12 -9.60 -4.60 -3.03
N LEU A 13 -8.30 -4.59 -2.96
CA LEU A 13 -7.45 -3.59 -3.58
C LEU A 13 -6.85 -4.18 -4.85
N ARG A 14 -6.96 -3.44 -5.94
CA ARG A 14 -6.43 -3.85 -7.24
C ARG A 14 -4.90 -3.80 -7.25
N GLY A 15 -4.27 -4.86 -7.76
CA GLY A 15 -2.85 -4.90 -8.06
C GLY A 15 -2.54 -4.56 -9.53
N ASN A 16 -1.28 -4.38 -9.84
CA ASN A 16 -0.82 -4.04 -11.20
C ASN A 16 -1.00 -5.21 -12.20
N HIS A 17 -1.27 -6.41 -11.72
CA HIS A 17 -1.62 -7.57 -12.55
C HIS A 17 -3.11 -7.61 -12.90
N GLU A 18 -3.97 -6.89 -12.21
CA GLU A 18 -5.40 -6.76 -12.44
C GLU A 18 -5.74 -5.58 -13.39
N SER A 19 -4.80 -5.19 -14.23
CA SER A 19 -5.03 -4.22 -15.30
C SER A 19 -5.80 -4.83 -16.48
N CYS A 20 -6.46 -3.99 -17.28
CA CYS A 20 -7.14 -4.43 -18.50
C CYS A 20 -6.18 -5.18 -19.46
N ALA A 21 -4.93 -4.76 -19.53
CA ALA A 21 -3.92 -5.36 -20.39
C ALA A 21 -3.39 -6.72 -19.88
N ARG A 22 -3.53 -7.03 -18.59
CA ARG A 22 -2.99 -8.23 -17.94
C ARG A 22 -4.10 -9.17 -17.44
N GLY A 23 -4.88 -8.73 -16.46
CA GLY A 23 -6.00 -9.48 -15.88
C GLY A 23 -7.31 -9.34 -16.65
N GLY A 24 -7.35 -8.41 -17.58
CA GLY A 24 -8.55 -8.12 -18.35
C GLY A 24 -9.68 -7.56 -17.51
N ILE A 25 -10.90 -7.64 -18.06
CA ILE A 25 -12.11 -7.09 -17.44
C ILE A 25 -12.52 -7.84 -16.14
N GLY A 26 -11.90 -8.99 -15.83
CA GLY A 26 -12.37 -9.88 -14.77
C GLY A 26 -12.39 -9.23 -13.38
N TYR A 27 -11.34 -8.49 -13.01
CA TYR A 27 -11.33 -7.77 -11.74
C TYR A 27 -12.51 -6.79 -11.65
N PHE A 28 -12.68 -5.96 -12.67
CA PHE A 28 -13.70 -4.93 -12.70
C PHE A 28 -15.10 -5.52 -12.64
N LEU A 29 -15.39 -6.55 -13.43
CA LEU A 29 -16.72 -7.19 -13.45
C LEU A 29 -17.10 -7.85 -12.13
N ILE A 30 -16.12 -8.49 -11.47
CA ILE A 30 -16.40 -9.32 -10.28
C ILE A 30 -16.30 -8.50 -9.00
N PHE A 31 -15.32 -7.60 -8.89
CA PHE A 31 -14.95 -6.94 -7.64
C PHE A 31 -15.29 -5.45 -7.60
N SER A 32 -15.50 -4.83 -8.74
CA SER A 32 -15.86 -3.41 -8.82
C SER A 32 -16.99 -3.12 -9.81
N PRO A 33 -18.09 -3.87 -9.80
CA PRO A 33 -19.16 -3.73 -10.80
C PRO A 33 -19.84 -2.36 -10.75
N GLN A 34 -19.73 -1.63 -9.64
CA GLN A 34 -20.28 -0.28 -9.47
C GLN A 34 -19.37 0.80 -10.06
N LEU A 35 -18.09 0.50 -10.24
CA LEU A 35 -17.06 1.42 -10.70
C LEU A 35 -16.75 1.28 -12.18
N THR A 36 -17.29 0.25 -12.82
CA THR A 36 -17.03 -0.05 -14.21
C THR A 36 -18.25 0.22 -15.08
N SER A 37 -18.08 1.09 -16.07
CA SER A 37 -18.86 0.93 -17.28
C SER A 37 -18.40 -0.38 -17.95
N ALA A 38 -19.30 -1.11 -18.58
CA ALA A 38 -18.99 -2.33 -19.35
C ALA A 38 -17.94 -2.08 -20.49
N THR A 39 -17.53 -0.85 -20.67
CA THR A 39 -16.59 -0.39 -21.68
C THR A 39 -15.17 -0.15 -21.16
N GLN A 40 -14.92 -0.24 -19.85
CA GLN A 40 -13.63 0.17 -19.27
C GLN A 40 -12.43 -0.63 -19.79
N CYS A 41 -12.61 -1.92 -20.05
CA CYS A 41 -11.59 -2.75 -20.69
C CYS A 41 -11.98 -3.17 -22.11
N ALA A 42 -12.95 -2.48 -22.73
CA ALA A 42 -13.37 -2.84 -24.07
C ALA A 42 -12.23 -2.62 -25.08
N PRO A 43 -11.81 -3.64 -25.81
CA PRO A 43 -10.79 -3.50 -26.83
C PRO A 43 -11.31 -2.58 -27.94
N THR A 44 -10.48 -1.66 -28.38
CA THR A 44 -10.75 -0.81 -29.53
C THR A 44 -9.94 -1.26 -30.73
N LEU A 45 -10.55 -1.29 -31.90
CA LEU A 45 -9.84 -1.57 -33.14
C LEU A 45 -9.29 -0.24 -33.70
N VAL A 46 -7.98 -0.07 -33.65
CA VAL A 46 -7.29 1.11 -34.19
C VAL A 46 -6.37 0.66 -35.29
N ASN A 47 -6.61 1.12 -36.51
CA ASN A 47 -5.79 0.77 -37.69
C ASN A 47 -5.58 -0.75 -37.89
N GLY A 48 -6.61 -1.55 -37.65
CA GLY A 48 -6.55 -3.00 -37.79
C GLY A 48 -5.87 -3.74 -36.61
N SER A 49 -5.39 -3.02 -35.61
CA SER A 49 -4.80 -3.59 -34.40
C SER A 49 -5.76 -3.45 -33.21
N ILE A 50 -5.88 -4.50 -32.42
CA ILE A 50 -6.63 -4.46 -31.17
C ILE A 50 -5.81 -3.74 -30.11
N THR A 51 -6.33 -2.63 -29.61
CA THR A 51 -5.74 -1.87 -28.51
C THR A 51 -6.62 -2.04 -27.28
N VAL A 52 -6.01 -2.47 -26.18
CA VAL A 52 -6.65 -2.55 -24.86
C VAL A 52 -6.33 -1.27 -24.10
N PRO A 53 -7.30 -0.63 -23.43
CA PRO A 53 -7.02 0.53 -22.60
C PRO A 53 -5.95 0.22 -21.54
N THR A 54 -5.01 1.13 -21.38
CA THR A 54 -3.94 1.03 -20.35
C THR A 54 -4.24 1.89 -19.13
N ASN A 55 -5.24 2.78 -19.23
CA ASN A 55 -5.60 3.77 -18.22
C ASN A 55 -6.88 3.37 -17.48
N ASP A 56 -6.84 2.22 -16.85
CA ASP A 56 -7.94 1.63 -16.09
C ASP A 56 -7.87 2.03 -14.60
N VAL A 57 -7.94 3.32 -14.35
CA VAL A 57 -7.90 3.88 -12.99
C VAL A 57 -9.25 3.69 -12.30
N THR A 58 -9.24 3.16 -11.09
CA THR A 58 -10.43 3.14 -10.24
C THR A 58 -10.46 4.40 -9.35
N PRO A 59 -11.65 4.96 -9.07
CA PRO A 59 -11.77 6.08 -8.14
C PRO A 59 -11.23 5.73 -6.75
N THR A 60 -10.71 6.71 -6.05
CA THR A 60 -10.45 6.63 -4.61
C THR A 60 -11.77 6.46 -3.87
N TRP A 61 -11.82 5.56 -2.92
CA TRP A 61 -12.97 5.34 -2.07
C TRP A 61 -12.55 5.04 -0.64
N HIS A 62 -13.48 5.12 0.28
CA HIS A 62 -13.21 4.91 1.70
C HIS A 62 -14.31 4.07 2.34
N THR A 63 -13.99 3.50 3.50
CA THR A 63 -14.96 2.86 4.37
C THR A 63 -14.61 3.11 5.82
N MET A 64 -15.61 3.45 6.62
CA MET A 64 -15.43 3.71 8.04
C MET A 64 -15.97 2.55 8.85
N TRP A 65 -15.18 2.06 9.78
CA TRP A 65 -15.53 0.97 10.67
C TRP A 65 -15.54 1.44 12.12
N THR A 66 -16.48 0.92 12.90
CA THR A 66 -16.40 1.01 14.35
C THR A 66 -15.61 -0.17 14.87
N VAL A 67 -14.52 0.12 15.56
CA VAL A 67 -13.60 -0.87 16.14
C VAL A 67 -13.75 -0.83 17.65
N GLY A 68 -13.87 -2.00 18.27
CA GLY A 68 -14.09 -2.15 19.72
C GLY A 68 -15.40 -2.87 20.04
N THR A 69 -15.45 -3.48 21.21
CA THR A 69 -16.56 -4.35 21.62
C THR A 69 -17.56 -3.72 22.58
N SER A 70 -17.30 -2.48 23.01
CA SER A 70 -18.17 -1.74 23.91
C SER A 70 -18.15 -0.24 23.59
N ASP A 71 -19.23 0.45 23.89
CA ASP A 71 -19.35 1.90 23.64
C ASP A 71 -18.22 2.72 24.28
N ALA A 72 -17.70 2.26 25.44
CA ALA A 72 -16.60 2.92 26.12
C ALA A 72 -15.24 2.79 25.41
N ASN A 73 -15.10 1.80 24.53
CA ASN A 73 -13.86 1.52 23.78
C ASN A 73 -14.07 1.56 22.27
N ALA A 74 -15.26 1.94 21.82
CA ALA A 74 -15.56 2.09 20.41
C ALA A 74 -14.78 3.27 19.84
N ARG A 75 -14.10 3.06 18.73
CA ARG A 75 -13.41 4.09 17.97
C ARG A 75 -13.66 3.91 16.48
N THR A 76 -13.55 4.97 15.75
CA THR A 76 -13.70 4.96 14.29
C THR A 76 -12.36 4.72 13.62
N LEU A 77 -12.31 3.77 12.71
CA LEU A 77 -11.20 3.53 11.79
C LEU A 77 -11.68 3.83 10.38
N ASP A 78 -11.04 4.78 9.74
CA ASP A 78 -11.26 5.09 8.34
C ASP A 78 -10.18 4.44 7.47
N LEU A 79 -10.61 3.70 6.47
CA LEU A 79 -9.75 3.04 5.49
C LEU A 79 -9.89 3.77 4.16
N GLU A 80 -8.86 4.48 3.76
CA GLU A 80 -8.77 5.16 2.48
C GLU A 80 -8.08 4.25 1.45
N ILE A 81 -8.80 3.89 0.41
CA ILE A 81 -8.34 2.98 -0.63
C ILE A 81 -7.99 3.79 -1.87
N ILE A 82 -6.70 3.78 -2.23
CA ILE A 82 -6.16 4.48 -3.38
C ILE A 82 -5.64 3.47 -4.40
N ASP A 83 -6.13 3.57 -5.62
CA ASP A 83 -5.66 2.73 -6.72
C ASP A 83 -4.30 3.23 -7.23
N SER A 84 -3.24 2.55 -6.85
CA SER A 84 -1.87 2.80 -7.34
C SER A 84 -1.37 1.73 -8.32
N ALA A 85 -2.27 0.86 -8.78
CA ALA A 85 -1.90 -0.30 -9.59
C ALA A 85 -1.42 0.07 -11.01
N TYR A 86 -1.90 1.16 -11.57
CA TYR A 86 -1.66 1.55 -12.96
C TYR A 86 -0.39 2.39 -13.16
N GLY A 87 0.18 2.97 -12.12
CA GLY A 87 1.46 3.69 -12.18
C GLY A 87 2.63 2.75 -12.49
N ASN A 88 3.79 3.32 -12.74
CA ASN A 88 5.04 2.58 -12.77
C ASN A 88 5.90 2.86 -11.53
N ASP A 89 7.02 2.18 -11.38
CA ASP A 89 7.88 2.32 -10.21
C ASP A 89 8.89 3.47 -10.34
N ALA A 90 8.85 4.22 -11.43
CA ALA A 90 9.69 5.39 -11.62
C ALA A 90 9.16 6.57 -10.80
N ALA A 91 10.08 7.44 -10.34
CA ALA A 91 9.72 8.63 -9.56
C ALA A 91 8.90 9.66 -10.35
N VAL A 92 9.03 9.64 -11.66
CA VAL A 92 8.32 10.54 -12.59
C VAL A 92 7.61 9.69 -13.62
N ASP A 93 6.29 9.63 -13.54
CA ASP A 93 5.49 9.02 -14.57
C ASP A 93 4.31 9.93 -14.97
N SER A 94 3.68 9.60 -16.09
CA SER A 94 2.53 10.35 -16.61
C SER A 94 1.31 10.32 -15.70
N PHE A 95 1.27 9.40 -14.73
CA PHE A 95 0.18 9.23 -13.79
C PHE A 95 0.40 9.96 -12.46
N ALA A 96 1.55 10.59 -12.24
CA ALA A 96 1.86 11.30 -10.99
C ALA A 96 0.78 12.31 -10.59
N ALA A 97 0.20 13.03 -11.54
CA ALA A 97 -0.87 13.99 -11.28
C ALA A 97 -2.17 13.31 -10.82
N VAL A 98 -2.50 12.16 -11.40
CA VAL A 98 -3.69 11.37 -11.03
C VAL A 98 -3.51 10.78 -9.64
N GLN A 99 -2.34 10.22 -9.35
CA GLN A 99 -2.00 9.72 -8.03
C GLN A 99 -2.12 10.82 -6.97
N ARG A 100 -1.51 11.96 -7.25
CA ARG A 100 -1.58 13.11 -6.36
C ARG A 100 -3.02 13.53 -6.07
N ALA A 101 -3.87 13.64 -7.09
CA ALA A 101 -5.29 13.97 -6.91
C ALA A 101 -6.02 12.94 -6.03
N SER A 102 -5.70 11.66 -6.15
CA SER A 102 -6.25 10.61 -5.31
C SER A 102 -5.85 10.80 -3.85
N TYR A 103 -4.59 11.09 -3.56
CA TYR A 103 -4.14 11.40 -2.19
C TYR A 103 -4.74 12.70 -1.64
N GLU A 104 -4.89 13.73 -2.47
CA GLU A 104 -5.55 14.98 -2.09
C GLU A 104 -7.01 14.76 -1.71
N GLN A 105 -7.73 13.94 -2.47
CA GLN A 105 -9.10 13.55 -2.17
C GLN A 105 -9.20 12.78 -0.85
N ALA A 106 -8.36 11.77 -0.66
CA ALA A 106 -8.33 10.98 0.57
C ALA A 106 -7.98 11.84 1.80
N ALA A 107 -6.95 12.69 1.70
CA ALA A 107 -6.56 13.59 2.78
C ALA A 107 -7.66 14.60 3.13
N ALA A 108 -8.37 15.13 2.14
CA ALA A 108 -9.49 16.04 2.36
C ALA A 108 -10.67 15.34 3.05
N HIS A 109 -10.92 14.06 2.69
CA HIS A 109 -11.94 13.26 3.35
C HIS A 109 -11.60 13.02 4.83
N VAL A 110 -10.40 12.55 5.14
CA VAL A 110 -9.95 12.32 6.53
C VAL A 110 -10.02 13.60 7.35
N ALA A 111 -9.57 14.73 6.79
CA ALA A 111 -9.64 16.03 7.45
C ALA A 111 -11.08 16.48 7.77
N LYS A 112 -12.03 16.11 6.92
CA LYS A 112 -13.46 16.42 7.12
C LYS A 112 -14.13 15.44 8.09
N ALA A 113 -13.85 14.15 7.96
CA ALA A 113 -14.50 13.08 8.75
C ALA A 113 -13.96 13.03 10.18
N GLN A 114 -12.69 13.41 10.38
CA GLN A 114 -11.98 13.40 11.67
C GLN A 114 -12.14 12.06 12.43
N PRO A 115 -11.82 10.92 11.79
CA PRO A 115 -11.88 9.63 12.46
C PRO A 115 -10.85 9.56 13.59
N ASP A 116 -11.05 8.65 14.54
CA ASP A 116 -10.06 8.41 15.60
C ASP A 116 -8.75 7.86 15.03
N GLU A 117 -8.85 7.07 13.98
CA GLU A 117 -7.72 6.51 13.23
C GLU A 117 -8.03 6.49 11.73
N ALA A 118 -7.00 6.74 10.91
CA ALA A 118 -7.09 6.62 9.46
C ALA A 118 -5.90 5.82 8.92
N TRP A 119 -6.18 4.87 8.04
CA TRP A 119 -5.17 4.10 7.32
C TRP A 119 -5.34 4.32 5.82
N VAL A 120 -4.25 4.42 5.10
CA VAL A 120 -4.27 4.41 3.65
C VAL A 120 -3.85 3.04 3.12
N LEU A 121 -4.61 2.52 2.17
CA LEU A 121 -4.37 1.24 1.52
C LEU A 121 -4.05 1.47 0.05
N THR A 122 -2.88 1.03 -0.38
CA THR A 122 -2.41 1.14 -1.77
C THR A 122 -1.83 -0.19 -2.23
N HIS A 123 -1.81 -0.44 -3.53
CA HIS A 123 -1.07 -1.60 -4.05
C HIS A 123 0.44 -1.35 -3.97
N ARG A 124 0.90 -0.23 -4.53
CA ARG A 124 2.33 0.13 -4.49
C ARG A 124 2.69 0.80 -3.17
N PRO A 125 3.80 0.40 -2.54
CA PRO A 125 4.25 1.08 -1.34
C PRO A 125 4.74 2.48 -1.66
N ILE A 126 4.46 3.44 -0.77
CA ILE A 126 5.06 4.77 -0.81
C ILE A 126 6.55 4.65 -0.49
N LEU A 127 6.86 3.79 0.46
CA LEU A 127 8.23 3.43 0.82
C LEU A 127 8.31 1.91 0.96
N GLY A 128 8.99 1.30 0.03
CA GLY A 128 9.33 -0.11 0.09
C GLY A 128 10.81 -0.27 -0.19
N MET A 129 11.44 -1.22 0.45
CA MET A 129 12.86 -1.49 0.28
C MET A 129 13.04 -2.93 -0.20
N ILE A 130 13.62 -3.09 -1.38
CA ILE A 130 14.09 -4.38 -1.86
C ILE A 130 15.59 -4.30 -2.14
N THR A 131 16.28 -5.41 -2.01
CA THR A 131 17.63 -5.52 -2.54
C THR A 131 17.52 -5.76 -4.04
N ASN A 132 18.05 -4.83 -4.81
CA ASN A 132 18.31 -5.14 -6.19
C ASN A 132 19.43 -6.18 -6.23
N GLN A 133 19.19 -7.34 -6.84
CA GLN A 133 20.19 -8.39 -7.03
C GLN A 133 21.47 -7.92 -7.79
N PHE A 134 21.43 -6.70 -8.35
CA PHE A 134 22.52 -6.08 -9.08
C PHE A 134 23.17 -4.90 -8.33
N SER A 135 22.70 -4.55 -7.13
CA SER A 135 23.22 -3.42 -6.37
C SER A 135 23.40 -3.79 -4.89
N SER A 136 24.57 -3.49 -4.34
CA SER A 136 24.84 -3.61 -2.90
C SER A 136 24.16 -2.52 -2.06
N THR A 137 23.53 -1.56 -2.71
CA THR A 137 22.72 -0.52 -2.06
C THR A 137 21.25 -0.92 -2.13
N GLY A 138 20.55 -0.92 -0.99
CA GLY A 138 19.11 -1.16 -0.96
C GLY A 138 18.40 -0.17 -1.87
N SER A 139 17.52 -0.64 -2.73
CA SER A 139 16.67 0.21 -3.55
C SER A 139 15.38 0.49 -2.81
N VAL A 140 14.99 1.74 -2.76
CA VAL A 140 13.66 2.14 -2.30
C VAL A 140 12.76 2.10 -3.51
N TRP A 141 11.75 1.27 -3.43
CA TRP A 141 10.67 1.32 -4.41
C TRP A 141 9.86 2.58 -4.16
N SER A 142 9.99 3.49 -5.07
CA SER A 142 9.21 4.68 -5.12
C SER A 142 8.40 4.67 -6.39
N SER A 143 7.13 4.83 -6.24
CA SER A 143 6.25 5.15 -7.33
C SER A 143 6.00 6.66 -7.37
N ALA A 144 5.24 7.11 -8.35
CA ALA A 144 4.63 8.44 -8.36
C ALA A 144 3.91 8.78 -7.03
N ASP A 145 3.52 7.77 -6.26
CA ASP A 145 2.95 7.89 -4.91
C ASP A 145 3.88 8.65 -3.96
N GLN A 146 5.19 8.56 -4.11
CA GLN A 146 6.12 9.35 -3.29
C GLN A 146 6.05 10.85 -3.57
N THR A 147 5.76 11.23 -4.81
CA THR A 147 5.56 12.64 -5.14
C THR A 147 4.34 13.19 -4.41
N ALA A 148 3.30 12.39 -4.27
CA ALA A 148 2.14 12.73 -3.44
C ALA A 148 2.51 12.78 -1.95
N ALA A 149 3.28 11.81 -1.47
CA ALA A 149 3.76 11.73 -0.09
C ALA A 149 4.60 12.94 0.32
N SER A 150 5.48 13.41 -0.58
CA SER A 150 6.35 14.56 -0.34
C SER A 150 5.59 15.89 -0.19
N SER A 151 4.33 15.95 -0.58
CA SER A 151 3.48 17.14 -0.47
C SER A 151 2.77 17.32 0.87
N GLY A 152 3.09 16.52 1.88
CA GLY A 152 2.48 16.60 3.22
C GLY A 152 1.11 15.96 3.33
N LEU A 153 0.62 15.30 2.30
CA LEU A 153 -0.72 14.67 2.26
C LEU A 153 -0.86 13.47 3.20
N LEU A 154 0.25 12.91 3.68
CA LEU A 154 0.24 11.76 4.60
C LEU A 154 0.13 12.14 6.08
N GLY A 155 -0.04 13.42 6.39
CA GLY A 155 -0.08 13.92 7.76
C GLY A 155 -1.22 13.40 8.62
N GLY A 156 -2.35 13.02 8.02
CA GLY A 156 -3.55 12.57 8.72
C GLY A 156 -3.60 11.07 9.04
N TYR A 157 -2.67 10.26 8.52
CA TYR A 157 -2.75 8.81 8.64
C TYR A 157 -1.94 8.25 9.81
N ASN A 158 -2.43 7.12 10.36
CA ASN A 158 -1.77 6.35 11.41
C ASN A 158 -0.95 5.20 10.83
N LEU A 159 -1.37 4.64 9.69
CA LEU A 159 -0.70 3.53 9.02
C LEU A 159 -0.83 3.65 7.51
N LEU A 160 0.24 3.26 6.80
CA LEU A 160 0.26 3.09 5.37
C LEU A 160 0.39 1.59 5.08
N LEU A 161 -0.62 1.01 4.45
CA LEU A 161 -0.64 -0.40 4.08
C LEU A 161 -0.45 -0.56 2.57
N SER A 162 0.41 -1.49 2.19
CA SER A 162 0.62 -1.79 0.77
C SER A 162 0.96 -3.25 0.53
N SER A 163 1.11 -3.58 -0.74
CA SER A 163 1.58 -4.88 -1.24
C SER A 163 2.72 -4.65 -2.25
N HIS A 164 2.59 -5.15 -3.49
CA HIS A 164 3.44 -4.98 -4.66
C HIS A 164 4.84 -5.57 -4.57
N ILE A 165 5.64 -5.20 -3.58
CA ILE A 165 6.90 -5.89 -3.27
C ILE A 165 6.57 -7.13 -2.45
N HIS A 166 7.13 -8.26 -2.85
CA HIS A 166 6.73 -9.58 -2.34
C HIS A 166 7.47 -9.93 -1.05
N VAL A 167 7.33 -9.09 -0.06
CA VAL A 167 7.91 -9.24 1.29
C VAL A 167 6.91 -8.84 2.37
N ALA A 168 7.14 -9.30 3.59
CA ALA A 168 6.59 -8.65 4.78
C ALA A 168 7.59 -7.61 5.25
N GLN A 169 7.20 -6.33 5.30
CA GLN A 169 8.12 -5.25 5.66
C GLN A 169 7.43 -4.15 6.44
N VAL A 170 8.14 -3.58 7.40
CA VAL A 170 7.74 -2.35 8.09
C VAL A 170 8.87 -1.33 7.99
N VAL A 171 8.56 -0.18 7.43
CA VAL A 171 9.49 0.96 7.32
C VAL A 171 8.99 2.07 8.21
N THR A 172 9.80 2.50 9.17
CA THR A 172 9.47 3.62 10.06
C THR A 172 10.24 4.87 9.64
N ILE A 173 9.50 5.96 9.44
CA ILE A 173 10.03 7.23 8.96
C ILE A 173 9.68 8.31 9.97
N PRO A 174 10.63 9.15 10.38
CA PRO A 174 10.37 10.24 11.30
C PRO A 174 9.27 11.19 10.78
N GLY A 175 8.28 11.46 11.62
CA GLY A 175 7.20 12.40 11.30
C GLY A 175 6.09 11.88 10.40
N LEU A 176 6.23 10.67 9.85
CA LEU A 176 5.20 10.01 9.05
C LEU A 176 4.63 8.78 9.74
N ALA A 177 3.49 8.29 9.24
CA ALA A 177 2.99 6.98 9.60
C ALA A 177 3.95 5.89 9.08
N SER A 178 4.12 4.81 9.84
CA SER A 178 4.89 3.66 9.36
C SER A 178 4.24 3.08 8.11
N GLN A 179 5.09 2.70 7.14
CA GLN A 179 4.67 1.91 5.99
C GLN A 179 4.77 0.43 6.34
N MET A 180 3.67 -0.29 6.25
CA MET A 180 3.64 -1.75 6.33
C MET A 180 3.31 -2.32 4.96
N THR A 181 4.18 -3.18 4.45
CA THR A 181 3.98 -3.91 3.20
C THR A 181 3.67 -5.37 3.51
N ILE A 182 2.58 -5.87 2.94
CA ILE A 182 2.08 -7.24 3.14
C ILE A 182 1.98 -7.91 1.77
N GLY A 183 3.10 -7.94 1.06
CA GLY A 183 3.18 -8.52 -0.29
C GLY A 183 3.57 -10.01 -0.30
N ASN A 184 3.80 -10.60 0.85
CA ASN A 184 4.30 -11.97 1.00
C ASN A 184 3.22 -13.08 0.89
N GLY A 185 2.00 -12.73 0.53
CA GLY A 185 0.91 -13.70 0.27
C GLY A 185 0.85 -14.21 -1.19
N GLY A 186 1.75 -13.73 -2.05
CA GLY A 186 1.74 -14.00 -3.49
C GLY A 186 2.41 -15.32 -3.91
N THR A 187 2.74 -15.41 -5.19
CA THR A 187 3.33 -16.60 -5.82
C THR A 187 4.84 -16.63 -5.78
N GLU A 188 5.49 -15.51 -5.54
CA GLU A 188 6.94 -15.33 -5.54
C GLU A 188 7.32 -14.41 -4.37
N LEU A 189 8.53 -14.55 -3.85
CA LEU A 189 9.07 -13.67 -2.83
C LEU A 189 10.27 -12.91 -3.41
N ASP A 190 10.35 -11.63 -3.13
CA ASP A 190 11.50 -10.82 -3.50
C ASP A 190 12.72 -11.18 -2.64
N PRO A 191 13.91 -11.27 -3.22
CA PRO A 191 15.11 -11.58 -2.46
C PRO A 191 15.44 -10.44 -1.48
N THR A 192 15.75 -10.80 -0.24
CA THR A 192 16.16 -9.85 0.80
C THR A 192 17.60 -10.04 1.24
N SER A 193 18.35 -10.94 0.61
CA SER A 193 19.76 -11.18 0.91
C SER A 193 20.57 -9.92 0.63
N GLY A 194 21.10 -9.30 1.66
CA GLY A 194 21.92 -8.10 1.53
C GLY A 194 21.25 -6.78 1.95
N TYR A 195 20.10 -6.83 2.64
CA TYR A 195 19.57 -5.61 3.25
C TYR A 195 20.65 -4.91 4.05
N PRO A 196 20.94 -3.65 3.74
CA PRO A 196 21.93 -2.91 4.50
C PRO A 196 21.50 -2.88 5.96
N LYS A 197 22.41 -3.24 6.83
CA LYS A 197 22.31 -2.89 8.24
C LYS A 197 22.15 -1.37 8.33
N PRO A 198 21.58 -0.81 9.40
CA PRO A 198 20.93 0.51 9.48
C PRO A 198 21.79 1.74 9.20
N ASN A 199 22.60 1.73 8.18
CA ASN A 199 23.23 2.91 7.59
C ASN A 199 22.76 3.02 6.15
N TYR A 200 21.46 3.34 6.01
CA TYR A 200 20.92 3.64 4.69
C TYR A 200 21.62 4.89 4.18
N GLY A 201 22.42 4.72 3.15
CA GLY A 201 22.89 5.83 2.33
C GLY A 201 21.71 6.62 1.75
N PRO A 202 21.94 7.69 1.01
CA PRO A 202 20.84 8.43 0.39
C PRO A 202 19.96 7.44 -0.40
N LEU A 203 18.68 7.42 -0.04
CA LEU A 203 17.70 6.56 -0.68
C LEU A 203 17.62 6.94 -2.16
N SER A 204 17.60 5.96 -3.02
CA SER A 204 17.46 6.14 -4.47
C SER A 204 16.24 5.41 -5.00
N ASN A 205 15.71 5.89 -6.10
CA ASN A 205 14.70 5.19 -6.87
C ASN A 205 15.25 3.90 -7.49
N PRO A 206 14.41 2.98 -7.96
CA PRO A 206 14.85 1.77 -8.64
C PRO A 206 15.73 2.02 -9.87
N ASP A 207 15.58 3.17 -10.52
CA ASP A 207 16.42 3.61 -11.64
C ASP A 207 17.76 4.25 -11.22
N GLY A 208 18.05 4.30 -9.91
CA GLY A 208 19.26 4.89 -9.33
C GLY A 208 19.22 6.40 -9.14
N THR A 209 18.10 7.07 -9.48
CA THR A 209 17.97 8.51 -9.23
C THR A 209 17.83 8.79 -7.74
N PRO A 210 18.52 9.82 -7.19
CA PRO A 210 18.38 10.17 -5.77
C PRO A 210 16.94 10.57 -5.43
N LEU A 211 16.43 10.11 -4.29
CA LEU A 211 15.14 10.59 -3.75
C LEU A 211 15.15 12.11 -3.46
N SER A 212 16.32 12.70 -3.35
CA SER A 212 16.48 14.16 -3.26
C SER A 212 15.99 14.93 -4.48
N ALA A 213 15.73 14.24 -5.60
CA ALA A 213 15.07 14.86 -6.77
C ALA A 213 13.56 15.10 -6.57
N LEU A 214 12.97 14.54 -5.50
CA LEU A 214 11.59 14.86 -5.11
C LEU A 214 11.54 16.27 -4.51
N ALA A 215 10.44 16.98 -4.76
CA ALA A 215 10.23 18.36 -4.31
C ALA A 215 10.32 18.55 -2.78
N ALA A 216 10.18 17.48 -2.00
CA ALA A 216 10.46 17.42 -0.58
C ALA A 216 10.98 16.01 -0.26
N PRO A 217 12.27 15.81 -0.04
CA PRO A 217 12.83 14.51 0.25
C PRO A 217 12.25 14.00 1.57
N LEU A 218 11.78 12.73 1.54
CA LEU A 218 11.35 12.08 2.76
C LEU A 218 12.58 11.88 3.68
N PRO A 219 12.39 12.03 5.01
CA PRO A 219 13.45 11.70 5.95
C PRO A 219 13.92 10.25 5.78
N ALA A 220 15.19 10.00 6.06
CA ALA A 220 15.70 8.62 6.07
C ALA A 220 14.93 7.78 7.08
N PRO A 221 14.59 6.52 6.75
CA PRO A 221 13.98 5.61 7.71
C PRO A 221 14.82 5.45 8.97
N THR A 222 14.17 5.38 10.12
CA THR A 222 14.84 5.09 11.40
C THR A 222 14.93 3.60 11.67
N SER A 223 14.03 2.82 11.09
CA SER A 223 14.09 1.36 11.16
C SER A 223 13.42 0.73 9.95
N VAL A 224 13.93 -0.44 9.57
CA VAL A 224 13.31 -1.33 8.60
C VAL A 224 13.34 -2.74 9.19
N TRP A 225 12.17 -3.33 9.32
CA TRP A 225 12.01 -4.76 9.58
C TRP A 225 11.54 -5.43 8.29
N THR A 226 12.06 -6.58 7.97
CA THR A 226 11.65 -7.34 6.79
C THR A 226 11.75 -8.84 7.00
N ASP A 227 10.85 -9.59 6.36
CA ASP A 227 10.82 -11.05 6.33
C ASP A 227 10.32 -11.53 4.97
N VAL A 228 10.84 -12.67 4.51
CA VAL A 228 10.56 -13.27 3.20
C VAL A 228 9.79 -14.59 3.31
N ARG A 229 9.12 -14.85 4.39
CA ARG A 229 8.24 -16.00 4.50
C ARG A 229 6.90 -15.72 3.87
N PHE A 230 6.36 -16.70 3.15
CA PHE A 230 4.97 -16.66 2.72
C PHE A 230 4.04 -16.60 3.93
N GLY A 231 3.02 -15.75 3.84
CA GLY A 231 2.10 -15.58 4.94
C GLY A 231 1.07 -14.49 4.74
N TYR A 232 0.47 -14.11 5.85
CA TYR A 232 -0.54 -13.05 5.95
C TYR A 232 -0.43 -12.37 7.30
N VAL A 233 -1.19 -11.29 7.48
CA VAL A 233 -1.20 -10.53 8.73
C VAL A 233 -2.60 -10.54 9.33
N ILE A 234 -2.66 -10.77 10.64
CA ILE A 234 -3.86 -10.57 11.46
C ILE A 234 -3.68 -9.27 12.23
N ALA A 235 -4.55 -8.31 11.98
CA ALA A 235 -4.58 -7.05 12.71
C ALA A 235 -5.62 -7.13 13.83
N SER A 236 -5.18 -6.91 15.06
CA SER A 236 -6.02 -6.94 16.26
C SER A 236 -5.96 -5.59 16.97
N PRO A 237 -7.10 -4.93 17.24
CA PRO A 237 -7.12 -3.68 17.99
C PRO A 237 -6.73 -3.95 19.44
N ASN A 238 -5.91 -3.08 20.01
CA ASN A 238 -5.59 -3.12 21.44
C ASN A 238 -6.76 -2.51 22.24
N GLY A 239 -7.28 -3.25 23.19
CA GLY A 239 -8.38 -2.79 24.03
C GLY A 239 -8.02 -1.51 24.79
N GLY A 240 -8.89 -0.49 24.70
CA GLY A 240 -8.79 0.75 25.48
C GLY A 240 -7.70 1.74 25.03
N SER A 241 -7.01 1.49 23.90
CA SER A 241 -6.00 2.41 23.37
C SER A 241 -6.05 2.51 21.84
N THR A 242 -5.54 3.63 21.30
CA THR A 242 -5.33 3.82 19.85
C THR A 242 -4.11 3.02 19.39
N GLY A 243 -4.17 1.70 19.44
CA GLY A 243 -3.05 0.85 19.04
C GLY A 243 -3.54 -0.44 18.44
N TRP A 244 -2.64 -1.11 17.73
CA TRP A 244 -2.90 -2.38 17.07
C TRP A 244 -1.74 -3.34 17.26
N THR A 245 -2.08 -4.61 17.31
CA THR A 245 -1.12 -5.70 17.19
C THR A 245 -1.29 -6.36 15.83
N PHE A 246 -0.21 -6.57 15.13
CA PHE A 246 -0.17 -7.26 13.85
C PHE A 246 0.63 -8.54 14.00
N ASP A 247 -0.05 -9.67 13.96
CA ASP A 247 0.58 -10.99 13.95
C ASP A 247 0.89 -11.39 12.52
N HIS A 248 2.16 -11.51 12.20
CA HIS A 248 2.62 -12.07 10.93
C HIS A 248 2.60 -13.59 11.01
N VAL A 249 1.76 -14.21 10.21
CA VAL A 249 1.46 -15.63 10.26
C VAL A 249 1.96 -16.30 8.98
N ASP A 250 2.69 -17.39 9.11
CA ASP A 250 3.18 -18.15 7.96
C ASP A 250 2.08 -19.02 7.32
N GLN A 251 2.40 -19.62 6.18
CA GLN A 251 1.48 -20.52 5.45
C GLN A 251 1.01 -21.74 6.25
N ARG A 252 1.63 -22.03 7.40
CA ARG A 252 1.26 -23.12 8.32
C ARG A 252 0.42 -22.64 9.49
N GLY A 253 0.07 -21.37 9.54
CA GLY A 253 -0.68 -20.75 10.63
C GLY A 253 0.16 -20.40 11.87
N LYS A 254 1.48 -20.43 11.77
CA LYS A 254 2.37 -20.09 12.88
C LYS A 254 2.72 -18.61 12.84
N VAL A 255 2.51 -17.92 13.96
CA VAL A 255 3.01 -16.55 14.13
C VAL A 255 4.54 -16.56 14.16
N PHE A 256 5.17 -15.80 13.28
CA PHE A 256 6.62 -15.71 13.18
C PHE A 256 7.18 -14.34 13.54
N ALA A 257 6.34 -13.32 13.57
CA ALA A 257 6.68 -12.01 14.08
C ALA A 257 5.42 -11.31 14.58
N GLN A 258 5.61 -10.38 15.48
CA GLN A 258 4.54 -9.53 15.98
C GLN A 258 4.97 -8.09 15.92
N CYS A 259 4.13 -7.24 15.33
CA CYS A 259 4.35 -5.80 15.28
C CYS A 259 3.28 -5.08 16.09
N ALA A 260 3.68 -4.00 16.73
CA ALA A 260 2.78 -3.13 17.49
C ALA A 260 2.76 -1.73 16.86
N LEU A 261 1.57 -1.26 16.50
CA LEU A 261 1.33 0.13 16.12
C LEU A 261 0.91 0.92 17.35
N VAL A 262 1.64 1.99 17.62
CA VAL A 262 1.29 2.98 18.65
C VAL A 262 1.27 4.35 18.00
N LYS A 263 0.10 4.96 17.95
CA LYS A 263 -0.15 6.21 17.22
C LYS A 263 0.18 6.10 15.73
N ARG A 264 1.42 6.35 15.32
CA ARG A 264 1.89 6.36 13.92
C ARG A 264 3.15 5.52 13.70
N THR A 265 3.66 4.92 14.77
CA THR A 265 4.91 4.17 14.74
C THR A 265 4.64 2.69 14.92
N THR A 266 5.11 1.89 13.99
CA THR A 266 5.05 0.43 14.07
C THR A 266 6.43 -0.12 14.38
N THR A 267 6.51 -1.01 15.39
CA THR A 267 7.73 -1.72 15.77
C THR A 267 7.48 -3.22 15.78
N CYS A 268 8.39 -4.00 15.21
CA CYS A 268 8.31 -5.46 15.10
C CYS A 268 9.36 -6.16 15.95
N ARG A 269 9.02 -7.37 16.42
CA ARG A 269 9.89 -8.25 17.19
C ARG A 269 9.71 -9.71 16.81
#